data_973e364ab4aaee49df69487a191ba6d4
#
_entry.id   973e364ab4aaee49df69487a191ba6d4
#
_cell.length_a   1.000
_cell.length_b   1.000
_cell.length_c   1.000
_cell.angle_alpha   90.00
_cell.angle_beta   90.00
_cell.angle_gamma   90.00
#
_symmetry.space_group_name_H-M   'P 1'
#
loop_
_entity.id
_entity.type
_entity.pdbx_description
1 polymer ?
#
loop_
_entity_poly.entity_id
_entity_poly.type
_entity_poly.pdbx_seq_one_letter_code
_entity_poly.pdbx_strand_id
1 'polypeptide(L)'
;MTERPTLTWSDLRGARTGLWGLGREGHASLRKLRALGVDPVLVDDNPPQDGIRVLPTSRGGLDALKTCEVVIKTPGISRYRPEADELRAAGVTLTGGLGLWLNDADRDRVVCITGTKGKSTTSAIIGHLLTGLGYKAMVGGNFGAAPYDPEVEGDYDFWVIEVSSYTATDLAVTPPVTAVTSLHPDHLPWHGDVERYYRDKLSACSQPGADLTVANGDSELLRERAGLLGPRIEWVTEGDEPGATWPGPLGLPGRHNRRNALIARSVLRALGTAAGNPNLIRQAGDDEQLERVAAGFSPLPSRLTTVGVIDGVTFVDDSLSTNVLPTLAALDAFPGRRVALIVGGQDRGIDYRPLADGVFTRDAPTFVLTLPDSGPRITEAFLETERSAAAGRASVAVRDCPDLDSAVARAFAWARPQGIVMLSPAAPSFGHFLDYKDRAAHFTAAMRALSPN
;
A
#
# COMPACT_ATOMS: atom_id res chain seq x y z
N MET A 1 12.92 21.18 10.72
CA MET A 1 12.69 19.70 10.73
C MET A 1 13.32 19.19 12.02
N THR A 2 12.58 18.45 12.85
CA THR A 2 13.18 17.78 14.03
C THR A 2 14.18 16.75 13.53
N GLU A 3 15.38 16.77 14.11
CA GLU A 3 16.46 15.84 13.84
C GLU A 3 15.98 14.39 14.01
N ARG A 4 16.34 13.51 13.09
CA ARG A 4 15.98 12.10 13.13
C ARG A 4 17.16 11.31 13.65
N PRO A 5 16.98 10.47 14.68
CA PRO A 5 18.11 9.77 15.31
C PRO A 5 18.70 8.72 14.37
N THR A 6 20.03 8.63 14.38
CA THR A 6 20.81 7.63 13.62
C THR A 6 21.15 6.38 14.45
N LEU A 7 20.38 6.11 15.52
CA LEU A 7 20.54 4.93 16.36
C LEU A 7 20.29 3.63 15.56
N THR A 8 21.01 2.57 15.93
CA THR A 8 20.82 1.20 15.44
C THR A 8 20.14 0.34 16.51
N TRP A 9 19.74 -0.89 16.15
CA TRP A 9 19.19 -1.82 17.14
C TRP A 9 20.21 -2.18 18.22
N SER A 10 21.50 -2.25 17.88
CA SER A 10 22.57 -2.56 18.84
C SER A 10 22.80 -1.48 19.88
N ASP A 11 22.52 -0.20 19.56
CA ASP A 11 22.66 0.92 20.49
C ASP A 11 21.62 0.89 21.64
N LEU A 12 20.58 0.06 21.48
CA LEU A 12 19.56 -0.10 22.52
C LEU A 12 19.98 -1.06 23.63
N ARG A 13 21.09 -1.77 23.48
CA ARG A 13 21.62 -2.63 24.55
C ARG A 13 22.05 -1.79 25.74
N GLY A 14 21.43 -2.03 26.88
CA GLY A 14 21.69 -1.28 28.12
C GLY A 14 20.96 0.05 28.22
N ALA A 15 20.32 0.54 27.16
CA ALA A 15 19.46 1.72 27.21
C ALA A 15 18.08 1.39 27.80
N ARG A 16 17.56 2.25 28.64
CA ARG A 16 16.17 2.12 29.10
C ARG A 16 15.22 2.45 27.95
N THR A 17 14.61 1.41 27.40
CA THR A 17 13.83 1.48 26.16
C THR A 17 12.33 1.36 26.44
N GLY A 18 11.53 2.19 25.76
CA GLY A 18 10.09 2.05 25.66
C GLY A 18 9.65 1.60 24.28
N LEU A 19 8.53 0.89 24.24
CA LEU A 19 7.84 0.51 23.01
C LEU A 19 6.41 1.04 23.05
N TRP A 20 6.10 1.95 22.12
CA TRP A 20 4.81 2.62 22.03
C TRP A 20 4.04 2.11 20.82
N GLY A 21 3.01 1.30 21.08
CA GLY A 21 2.20 0.57 20.11
C GLY A 21 2.64 -0.88 19.91
N LEU A 22 1.70 -1.82 20.04
CA LEU A 22 1.90 -3.26 19.90
C LEU A 22 1.10 -3.87 18.74
N GLY A 23 0.94 -3.12 17.65
CA GLY A 23 0.51 -3.73 16.38
C GLY A 23 1.59 -4.67 15.80
N ARG A 24 1.41 -5.08 14.55
CA ARG A 24 2.34 -6.02 13.86
C ARG A 24 3.82 -5.62 13.98
N GLU A 25 4.15 -4.37 13.66
CA GLU A 25 5.54 -3.87 13.76
C GLU A 25 5.99 -3.71 15.23
N GLY A 26 5.06 -3.44 16.15
CA GLY A 26 5.36 -3.42 17.58
C GLY A 26 5.76 -4.78 18.11
N HIS A 27 5.06 -5.85 17.73
CA HIS A 27 5.43 -7.21 18.10
C HIS A 27 6.80 -7.63 17.52
N ALA A 28 7.08 -7.27 16.26
CA ALA A 28 8.41 -7.49 15.68
C ALA A 28 9.51 -6.74 16.46
N SER A 29 9.25 -5.48 16.83
CA SER A 29 10.16 -4.69 17.66
C SER A 29 10.36 -5.29 19.05
N LEU A 30 9.29 -5.81 19.67
CA LEU A 30 9.38 -6.48 20.97
C LEU A 30 10.22 -7.75 20.89
N ARG A 31 10.05 -8.59 19.84
CA ARG A 31 10.88 -9.77 19.62
C ARG A 31 12.35 -9.39 19.45
N LYS A 32 12.63 -8.35 18.64
CA LYS A 32 13.99 -7.86 18.44
C LYS A 32 14.64 -7.34 19.71
N LEU A 33 13.93 -6.54 20.50
CA LEU A 33 14.41 -6.06 21.80
C LEU A 33 14.73 -7.20 22.76
N ARG A 34 13.83 -8.18 22.87
CA ARG A 34 14.04 -9.36 23.72
C ARG A 34 15.24 -10.20 23.25
N ALA A 35 15.43 -10.35 21.95
CA ALA A 35 16.61 -11.03 21.38
C ALA A 35 17.91 -10.27 21.70
N LEU A 36 17.86 -8.96 21.92
CA LEU A 36 18.98 -8.13 22.35
C LEU A 36 19.18 -8.12 23.87
N GLY A 37 18.31 -8.81 24.64
CA GLY A 37 18.31 -8.81 26.09
C GLY A 37 17.70 -7.54 26.72
N VAL A 38 16.90 -6.79 25.96
CA VAL A 38 16.23 -5.58 26.41
C VAL A 38 14.76 -5.88 26.73
N ASP A 39 14.32 -5.55 27.94
CA ASP A 39 12.92 -5.65 28.35
C ASP A 39 12.32 -4.24 28.36
N PRO A 40 11.50 -3.86 27.36
CA PRO A 40 11.02 -2.50 27.21
C PRO A 40 9.80 -2.20 28.08
N VAL A 41 9.61 -0.91 28.40
CA VAL A 41 8.33 -0.39 28.89
C VAL A 41 7.31 -0.47 27.75
N LEU A 42 6.20 -1.19 27.97
CA LEU A 42 5.19 -1.44 26.94
C LEU A 42 3.98 -0.51 27.13
N VAL A 43 3.66 0.26 26.09
CA VAL A 43 2.53 1.20 26.11
C VAL A 43 1.70 1.01 24.82
N ASP A 44 0.39 0.78 24.99
CA ASP A 44 -0.58 0.77 23.89
C ASP A 44 -1.97 1.14 24.42
N ASP A 45 -2.72 1.92 23.65
CA ASP A 45 -4.10 2.30 23.98
C ASP A 45 -5.11 1.19 23.60
N ASN A 46 -4.69 0.25 22.73
CA ASN A 46 -5.44 -0.93 22.31
C ASN A 46 -4.71 -2.19 22.81
N PRO A 47 -5.11 -2.77 23.95
CA PRO A 47 -4.44 -3.94 24.50
C PRO A 47 -4.39 -5.09 23.47
N PRO A 48 -3.22 -5.70 23.25
CA PRO A 48 -3.10 -6.84 22.34
C PRO A 48 -3.90 -8.06 22.88
N GLN A 49 -4.41 -8.89 21.98
CA GLN A 49 -5.23 -10.04 22.32
C GLN A 49 -4.42 -11.24 22.90
N ASP A 50 -3.12 -11.19 22.82
CA ASP A 50 -2.19 -12.25 23.25
C ASP A 50 -1.88 -12.25 24.76
N GLY A 51 -2.52 -11.37 25.52
CA GLY A 51 -2.37 -11.29 26.97
C GLY A 51 -1.14 -10.55 27.48
N ILE A 52 -0.35 -9.92 26.59
CA ILE A 52 0.77 -9.06 26.98
C ILE A 52 0.20 -7.84 27.73
N ARG A 53 0.73 -7.61 28.94
CA ARG A 53 0.34 -6.44 29.74
C ARG A 53 0.98 -5.18 29.21
N VAL A 54 0.15 -4.18 28.93
CA VAL A 54 0.55 -2.86 28.45
C VAL A 54 -0.07 -1.77 29.31
N LEU A 55 0.57 -0.62 29.38
CA LEU A 55 0.00 0.57 30.01
C LEU A 55 -0.72 1.40 28.94
N PRO A 56 -1.97 1.82 29.16
CA PRO A 56 -2.57 2.84 28.30
C PRO A 56 -1.80 4.16 28.39
N THR A 57 -1.65 4.87 27.26
CA THR A 57 -0.92 6.15 27.21
C THR A 57 -1.42 7.13 28.27
N SER A 58 -2.75 7.29 28.40
CA SER A 58 -3.40 8.22 29.33
C SER A 58 -3.45 7.75 30.80
N ARG A 59 -3.07 6.49 31.08
CA ARG A 59 -3.13 5.89 32.42
C ARG A 59 -1.74 5.45 32.89
N GLY A 60 -0.81 6.40 32.96
CA GLY A 60 0.56 6.19 33.42
C GLY A 60 1.55 5.72 32.32
N GLY A 61 1.06 5.37 31.11
CA GLY A 61 1.93 4.95 30.01
C GLY A 61 2.87 6.07 29.57
N LEU A 62 2.35 7.29 29.39
CA LEU A 62 3.18 8.43 29.00
C LEU A 62 4.27 8.74 30.04
N ASP A 63 3.92 8.72 31.33
CA ASP A 63 4.90 8.96 32.41
C ASP A 63 5.95 7.84 32.46
N ALA A 64 5.55 6.61 32.23
CA ALA A 64 6.49 5.49 32.13
C ALA A 64 7.43 5.66 30.92
N LEU A 65 6.94 6.07 29.75
CA LEU A 65 7.78 6.36 28.57
C LEU A 65 8.73 7.54 28.81
N LYS A 66 8.35 8.56 29.57
CA LYS A 66 9.24 9.70 29.94
C LYS A 66 10.45 9.26 30.75
N THR A 67 10.41 8.08 31.37
CA THR A 67 11.57 7.54 32.11
C THR A 67 12.55 6.81 31.20
N CYS A 68 12.23 6.61 29.92
CA CYS A 68 13.09 5.93 28.96
C CYS A 68 14.05 6.91 28.28
N GLU A 69 15.19 6.39 27.82
CA GLU A 69 16.15 7.14 27.00
C GLU A 69 15.70 7.13 25.53
N VAL A 70 15.20 5.99 25.08
CA VAL A 70 14.73 5.77 23.70
C VAL A 70 13.33 5.15 23.72
N VAL A 71 12.45 5.67 22.89
CA VAL A 71 11.11 5.10 22.66
C VAL A 71 10.97 4.76 21.18
N ILE A 72 10.75 3.46 20.92
CA ILE A 72 10.35 2.99 19.60
C ILE A 72 8.83 3.16 19.50
N LYS A 73 8.38 4.01 18.60
CA LYS A 73 6.96 4.13 18.26
C LYS A 73 6.61 3.35 17.01
N THR A 74 5.43 2.73 16.98
CA THR A 74 4.92 2.11 15.76
C THR A 74 4.38 3.16 14.78
N PRO A 75 4.36 2.89 13.47
CA PRO A 75 3.94 3.87 12.45
C PRO A 75 2.52 4.43 12.65
N GLY A 76 1.59 3.63 13.19
CA GLY A 76 0.23 4.08 13.49
C GLY A 76 0.14 5.22 14.50
N ILE A 77 1.14 5.37 15.35
CA ILE A 77 1.24 6.47 16.33
C ILE A 77 1.88 7.68 15.63
N SER A 78 1.09 8.76 15.52
CA SER A 78 1.56 9.98 14.86
C SER A 78 2.67 10.65 15.68
N ARG A 79 3.76 11.03 14.99
CA ARG A 79 4.83 11.83 15.60
C ARG A 79 4.42 13.26 15.93
N TYR A 80 3.25 13.67 15.47
CA TYR A 80 2.66 15.02 15.67
C TYR A 80 1.67 15.07 16.82
N ARG A 81 1.53 13.98 17.58
CA ARG A 81 0.70 13.96 18.79
C ARG A 81 1.33 14.80 19.90
N PRO A 82 0.52 15.45 20.74
CA PRO A 82 1.04 16.19 21.91
C PRO A 82 1.95 15.35 22.80
N GLU A 83 1.60 14.08 23.02
CA GLU A 83 2.40 13.15 23.84
C GLU A 83 3.80 12.89 23.26
N ALA A 84 3.93 12.92 21.93
CA ALA A 84 5.25 12.79 21.29
C ALA A 84 6.11 14.06 21.54
N ASP A 85 5.49 15.24 21.59
CA ASP A 85 6.18 16.48 21.93
C ASP A 85 6.57 16.50 23.41
N GLU A 86 5.72 16.00 24.30
CA GLU A 86 6.05 15.85 25.72
C GLU A 86 7.24 14.91 25.96
N LEU A 87 7.30 13.77 25.23
CA LEU A 87 8.43 12.86 25.32
C LEU A 87 9.74 13.53 24.85
N ARG A 88 9.71 14.26 23.73
CA ARG A 88 10.88 15.03 23.27
C ARG A 88 11.31 16.10 24.26
N ALA A 89 10.35 16.82 24.83
CA ALA A 89 10.61 17.85 25.87
C ALA A 89 11.23 17.25 27.13
N ALA A 90 10.92 15.97 27.44
CA ALA A 90 11.55 15.21 28.52
C ALA A 90 12.93 14.63 28.16
N GLY A 91 13.45 14.89 26.95
CA GLY A 91 14.75 14.40 26.49
C GLY A 91 14.71 12.96 25.91
N VAL A 92 13.53 12.39 25.69
CA VAL A 92 13.37 11.05 25.15
C VAL A 92 13.59 11.04 23.63
N THR A 93 14.46 10.17 23.16
CA THR A 93 14.68 9.96 21.73
C THR A 93 13.55 9.12 21.13
N LEU A 94 12.79 9.67 20.18
CA LEU A 94 11.74 8.94 19.44
C LEU A 94 12.28 8.40 18.12
N THR A 95 12.08 7.10 17.89
CA THR A 95 12.49 6.42 16.64
C THR A 95 11.44 5.40 16.18
N GLY A 96 11.65 4.81 14.99
CA GLY A 96 10.85 3.69 14.47
C GLY A 96 11.74 2.48 14.20
N GLY A 97 11.17 1.27 14.31
CA GLY A 97 11.92 0.03 14.14
C GLY A 97 12.62 -0.10 12.78
N LEU A 98 11.99 0.35 11.69
CA LEU A 98 12.60 0.34 10.36
C LEU A 98 13.77 1.34 10.27
N GLY A 99 13.67 2.49 10.93
CA GLY A 99 14.78 3.47 10.99
C GLY A 99 16.01 2.89 11.65
N LEU A 100 15.83 2.22 12.81
CA LEU A 100 16.93 1.53 13.52
C LEU A 100 17.62 0.48 12.64
N TRP A 101 16.83 -0.29 11.87
CA TRP A 101 17.38 -1.30 10.97
C TRP A 101 18.11 -0.68 9.78
N LEU A 102 17.53 0.35 9.15
CA LEU A 102 18.10 0.95 7.95
C LEU A 102 19.39 1.72 8.23
N ASN A 103 19.58 2.20 9.47
CA ASN A 103 20.82 2.85 9.89
C ASN A 103 22.03 1.88 9.89
N ASP A 104 21.78 0.56 10.07
CA ASP A 104 22.80 -0.49 10.15
C ASP A 104 22.84 -1.42 8.93
N ALA A 105 21.81 -1.37 8.08
CA ALA A 105 21.69 -2.23 6.90
C ALA A 105 22.73 -1.90 5.81
N ASP A 106 23.14 -2.92 5.04
CA ASP A 106 23.85 -2.74 3.76
C ASP A 106 22.90 -2.12 2.74
N ARG A 107 22.80 -0.78 2.75
CA ARG A 107 21.82 -0.02 1.99
C ARG A 107 21.95 -0.14 0.49
N ASP A 108 23.12 -0.53 -0.03
CA ASP A 108 23.33 -0.74 -1.47
C ASP A 108 22.52 -1.94 -1.99
N ARG A 109 22.08 -2.81 -1.09
CA ARG A 109 21.20 -3.96 -1.38
C ARG A 109 19.73 -3.73 -1.01
N VAL A 110 19.39 -2.53 -0.57
CA VAL A 110 18.03 -2.18 -0.14
C VAL A 110 17.38 -1.26 -1.16
N VAL A 111 16.11 -1.49 -1.46
CA VAL A 111 15.25 -0.53 -2.14
C VAL A 111 14.03 -0.22 -1.28
N CYS A 112 13.72 1.07 -1.12
CA CYS A 112 12.49 1.53 -0.47
C CYS A 112 11.43 1.86 -1.52
N ILE A 113 10.25 1.25 -1.38
CA ILE A 113 9.10 1.49 -2.27
C ILE A 113 8.05 2.29 -1.53
N THR A 114 7.76 3.50 -1.98
CA THR A 114 6.71 4.35 -1.42
C THR A 114 5.70 4.78 -2.48
N GLY A 115 4.71 5.53 -2.08
CA GLY A 115 3.61 6.01 -2.92
C GLY A 115 2.26 5.87 -2.21
N THR A 116 1.23 6.53 -2.71
CA THR A 116 -0.11 6.38 -2.13
C THR A 116 -0.70 5.02 -2.48
N LYS A 117 -0.66 4.63 -3.74
CA LYS A 117 -1.14 3.33 -4.26
C LYS A 117 -0.05 2.68 -5.12
N GLY A 118 -0.13 1.36 -5.34
CA GLY A 118 0.80 0.61 -6.19
C GLY A 118 2.02 0.03 -5.46
N LYS A 119 2.37 0.49 -4.27
CA LYS A 119 3.54 0.03 -3.49
C LYS A 119 3.67 -1.49 -3.40
N SER A 120 2.67 -2.15 -2.83
CA SER A 120 2.74 -3.60 -2.57
C SER A 120 2.79 -4.42 -3.86
N THR A 121 2.07 -3.98 -4.90
CA THR A 121 2.13 -4.63 -6.22
C THR A 121 3.54 -4.51 -6.81
N THR A 122 4.12 -3.30 -6.79
CA THR A 122 5.48 -3.06 -7.28
C THR A 122 6.51 -3.84 -6.46
N SER A 123 6.39 -3.84 -5.12
CA SER A 123 7.28 -4.61 -4.24
C SER A 123 7.18 -6.12 -4.53
N ALA A 124 5.97 -6.64 -4.73
CA ALA A 124 5.76 -8.04 -5.07
C ALA A 124 6.37 -8.40 -6.44
N ILE A 125 6.20 -7.54 -7.46
CA ILE A 125 6.81 -7.75 -8.78
C ILE A 125 8.35 -7.76 -8.65
N ILE A 126 8.95 -6.79 -7.96
CA ILE A 126 10.41 -6.73 -7.76
C ILE A 126 10.90 -8.00 -7.06
N GLY A 127 10.26 -8.39 -5.95
CA GLY A 127 10.65 -9.59 -5.20
C GLY A 127 10.52 -10.87 -6.04
N HIS A 128 9.44 -11.00 -6.81
CA HIS A 128 9.23 -12.13 -7.72
C HIS A 128 10.30 -12.19 -8.81
N LEU A 129 10.59 -11.06 -9.45
CA LEU A 129 11.62 -10.99 -10.49
C LEU A 129 13.00 -11.31 -9.92
N LEU A 130 13.39 -10.73 -8.77
CA LEU A 130 14.66 -11.07 -8.11
C LEU A 130 14.77 -12.57 -7.84
N THR A 131 13.73 -13.18 -7.27
CA THR A 131 13.71 -14.61 -6.95
C THR A 131 13.81 -15.46 -8.21
N GLY A 132 13.05 -15.13 -9.25
CA GLY A 132 13.09 -15.85 -10.53
C GLY A 132 14.40 -15.65 -11.31
N LEU A 133 15.12 -14.57 -11.05
CA LEU A 133 16.47 -14.31 -11.58
C LEU A 133 17.57 -14.98 -10.74
N GLY A 134 17.22 -15.70 -9.68
CA GLY A 134 18.16 -16.50 -8.88
C GLY A 134 18.69 -15.82 -7.62
N TYR A 135 18.11 -14.70 -7.19
CA TYR A 135 18.49 -13.99 -5.97
C TYR A 135 17.55 -14.29 -4.81
N LYS A 136 18.05 -14.34 -3.60
CA LYS A 136 17.25 -14.39 -2.38
C LYS A 136 16.78 -12.98 -2.03
N ALA A 137 15.49 -12.71 -2.19
CA ALA A 137 14.90 -11.40 -1.89
C ALA A 137 13.95 -11.46 -0.70
N MET A 138 14.12 -10.55 0.26
CA MET A 138 13.15 -10.29 1.32
C MET A 138 12.22 -9.16 0.87
N VAL A 139 10.91 -9.43 0.86
CA VAL A 139 9.89 -8.40 0.60
C VAL A 139 9.14 -8.12 1.90
N GLY A 140 9.20 -6.89 2.40
CA GLY A 140 8.63 -6.58 3.69
C GLY A 140 8.40 -5.10 3.97
N GLY A 141 8.28 -4.74 5.26
CA GLY A 141 7.98 -3.41 5.72
C GLY A 141 6.49 -3.18 5.99
N ASN A 142 5.91 -2.12 5.46
CA ASN A 142 4.47 -1.84 5.63
C ASN A 142 3.57 -2.97 5.09
N PHE A 143 4.02 -3.70 4.10
CA PHE A 143 3.45 -4.97 3.63
C PHE A 143 4.39 -6.11 4.00
N GLY A 144 3.85 -7.24 4.50
CA GLY A 144 4.68 -8.38 4.91
C GLY A 144 5.32 -8.22 6.29
N ALA A 145 6.46 -8.85 6.50
CA ALA A 145 7.19 -8.84 7.77
C ALA A 145 8.13 -7.62 7.88
N ALA A 146 8.49 -7.26 9.10
CA ALA A 146 9.52 -6.25 9.33
C ALA A 146 10.92 -6.85 9.09
N PRO A 147 11.85 -6.17 8.39
CA PRO A 147 13.15 -6.74 8.04
C PRO A 147 14.05 -7.02 9.25
N TYR A 148 13.75 -6.43 10.39
CA TYR A 148 14.47 -6.61 11.66
C TYR A 148 13.84 -7.66 12.58
N ASP A 149 12.75 -8.29 12.15
CA ASP A 149 12.08 -9.33 12.95
C ASP A 149 12.93 -10.60 13.00
N PRO A 150 13.32 -11.10 14.18
CA PRO A 150 14.09 -12.34 14.29
C PRO A 150 13.41 -13.57 13.65
N GLU A 151 12.07 -13.54 13.50
CA GLU A 151 11.35 -14.66 12.86
C GLU A 151 11.57 -14.75 11.34
N VAL A 152 12.06 -13.67 10.72
CA VAL A 152 12.33 -13.61 9.27
C VAL A 152 13.79 -13.28 8.97
N GLU A 153 14.65 -13.29 9.99
CA GLU A 153 16.09 -13.06 9.83
C GLU A 153 16.70 -14.12 8.91
N GLY A 154 17.47 -13.70 7.92
CA GLY A 154 18.06 -14.60 6.91
C GLY A 154 19.12 -13.89 6.10
N ASP A 155 19.90 -14.71 5.39
CA ASP A 155 20.90 -14.22 4.44
C ASP A 155 20.20 -13.94 3.09
N TYR A 156 19.87 -12.66 2.86
CA TYR A 156 19.25 -12.18 1.64
C TYR A 156 20.24 -11.41 0.78
N ASP A 157 20.13 -11.60 -0.53
CA ASP A 157 20.90 -10.81 -1.49
C ASP A 157 20.34 -9.39 -1.60
N PHE A 158 19.02 -9.24 -1.48
CA PHE A 158 18.32 -7.94 -1.61
C PHE A 158 17.12 -7.82 -0.67
N TRP A 159 16.85 -6.58 -0.26
CA TRP A 159 15.68 -6.20 0.55
C TRP A 159 14.79 -5.22 -0.21
N VAL A 160 13.53 -5.58 -0.41
CA VAL A 160 12.50 -4.77 -1.05
C VAL A 160 11.53 -4.30 0.03
N ILE A 161 11.67 -3.08 0.48
CA ILE A 161 11.00 -2.57 1.68
C ILE A 161 9.91 -1.58 1.31
N GLU A 162 8.65 -1.97 1.55
CA GLU A 162 7.53 -1.04 1.42
C GLU A 162 7.54 -0.03 2.58
N VAL A 163 7.54 1.26 2.24
CA VAL A 163 7.58 2.36 3.21
C VAL A 163 6.26 3.15 3.13
N SER A 164 5.54 3.21 4.26
CA SER A 164 4.37 4.08 4.41
C SER A 164 4.77 5.55 4.60
N SER A 165 3.82 6.48 4.45
CA SER A 165 4.06 7.88 4.81
C SER A 165 4.36 8.06 6.30
N TYR A 166 3.83 7.20 7.14
CA TYR A 166 4.07 7.19 8.58
C TYR A 166 5.50 6.79 8.90
N THR A 167 5.95 5.66 8.35
CA THR A 167 7.29 5.11 8.53
C THR A 167 8.36 6.05 7.96
N ALA A 168 8.09 6.67 6.81
CA ALA A 168 9.01 7.62 6.16
C ALA A 168 9.40 8.79 7.08
N THR A 169 8.51 9.19 8.00
CA THR A 169 8.81 10.28 8.94
C THR A 169 9.87 9.93 9.98
N ASP A 170 10.14 8.66 10.20
CA ASP A 170 11.08 8.17 11.21
C ASP A 170 12.44 7.73 10.63
N LEU A 171 12.60 7.78 9.29
CA LEU A 171 13.86 7.41 8.64
C LEU A 171 14.88 8.54 8.71
N ALA A 172 16.04 8.29 9.31
CA ALA A 172 17.17 9.22 9.37
C ALA A 172 18.05 9.13 8.10
N VAL A 173 18.05 7.97 7.47
CA VAL A 173 18.77 7.68 6.23
C VAL A 173 17.83 7.02 5.22
N THR A 174 18.22 7.01 3.95
CA THR A 174 17.52 6.28 2.89
C THR A 174 18.52 5.43 2.10
N PRO A 175 18.10 4.31 1.48
CA PRO A 175 18.98 3.59 0.57
C PRO A 175 19.26 4.42 -0.70
N PRO A 176 20.31 4.10 -1.45
CA PRO A 176 20.63 4.77 -2.72
C PRO A 176 19.46 4.75 -3.71
N VAL A 177 18.66 3.68 -3.70
CA VAL A 177 17.54 3.50 -4.62
C VAL A 177 16.21 3.56 -3.87
N THR A 178 15.34 4.47 -4.31
CA THR A 178 13.94 4.52 -3.88
C THR A 178 13.01 4.48 -5.09
N ALA A 179 11.76 4.04 -4.89
CA ALA A 179 10.74 4.12 -5.92
C ALA A 179 9.46 4.76 -5.41
N VAL A 180 8.83 5.60 -6.26
CA VAL A 180 7.57 6.28 -5.95
C VAL A 180 6.52 5.94 -6.99
N THR A 181 5.54 5.14 -6.58
CA THR A 181 4.53 4.57 -7.49
C THR A 181 3.39 5.53 -7.82
N SER A 182 2.98 6.38 -6.88
CA SER A 182 1.92 7.37 -7.06
C SER A 182 1.88 8.39 -5.92
N LEU A 183 1.24 9.53 -6.14
CA LEU A 183 1.00 10.54 -5.11
C LEU A 183 -0.42 11.08 -5.24
N HIS A 184 -1.21 10.97 -4.17
CA HIS A 184 -2.57 11.50 -4.04
C HIS A 184 -2.84 11.80 -2.57
N PRO A 185 -3.77 12.72 -2.22
CA PRO A 185 -4.14 12.97 -0.83
C PRO A 185 -4.64 11.68 -0.15
N ASP A 186 -4.10 11.40 1.05
CA ASP A 186 -4.52 10.27 1.88
C ASP A 186 -4.08 10.52 3.33
N HIS A 187 -4.65 9.80 4.30
CA HIS A 187 -4.21 9.80 5.70
C HIS A 187 -4.13 11.18 6.39
N LEU A 188 -4.98 12.14 6.00
CA LEU A 188 -4.95 13.52 6.52
C LEU A 188 -5.12 13.61 8.04
N PRO A 189 -5.96 12.78 8.71
CA PRO A 189 -6.05 12.81 10.18
C PRO A 189 -4.73 12.52 10.90
N TRP A 190 -3.81 11.77 10.27
CA TRP A 190 -2.50 11.46 10.85
C TRP A 190 -1.48 12.58 10.58
N HIS A 191 -1.48 13.16 9.36
CA HIS A 191 -0.51 14.16 8.92
C HIS A 191 -0.94 15.61 9.21
N GLY A 192 -2.26 15.85 9.38
CA GLY A 192 -2.85 17.16 9.61
C GLY A 192 -3.29 17.85 8.32
N ASP A 193 -2.44 17.91 7.30
CA ASP A 193 -2.76 18.54 6.02
C ASP A 193 -2.12 17.80 4.82
N VAL A 194 -2.56 18.15 3.60
CA VAL A 194 -2.14 17.50 2.35
C VAL A 194 -0.67 17.74 2.05
N GLU A 195 -0.17 18.95 2.23
CA GLU A 195 1.22 19.28 1.89
C GLU A 195 2.21 18.64 2.87
N ARG A 196 1.81 18.51 4.14
CA ARG A 196 2.59 17.75 5.11
C ARG A 196 2.62 16.27 4.77
N TYR A 197 1.46 15.70 4.38
CA TYR A 197 1.39 14.31 3.92
C TYR A 197 2.36 14.07 2.74
N TYR A 198 2.40 14.97 1.74
CA TYR A 198 3.31 14.83 0.61
C TYR A 198 4.78 14.91 1.04
N ARG A 199 5.14 15.89 1.84
CA ARG A 199 6.51 16.03 2.38
C ARG A 199 6.92 14.83 3.21
N ASP A 200 6.05 14.35 4.09
CA ASP A 200 6.31 13.19 4.94
C ASP A 200 6.54 11.93 4.10
N LYS A 201 5.66 11.65 3.14
CA LYS A 201 5.78 10.50 2.25
C LYS A 201 7.06 10.55 1.41
N LEU A 202 7.34 11.67 0.77
CA LEU A 202 8.47 11.82 -0.13
C LEU A 202 9.80 12.01 0.63
N SER A 203 9.76 12.22 1.95
CA SER A 203 10.98 12.26 2.76
C SER A 203 11.79 10.95 2.70
N ALA A 204 11.16 9.84 2.35
CA ALA A 204 11.86 8.58 2.08
C ALA A 204 12.83 8.66 0.88
N CYS A 205 12.70 9.67 0.01
CA CYS A 205 13.52 9.85 -1.18
C CYS A 205 14.68 10.83 -1.00
N SER A 206 14.76 11.56 0.13
CA SER A 206 15.65 12.73 0.27
C SER A 206 16.47 12.76 1.56
N GLN A 207 16.48 11.67 2.35
CA GLN A 207 17.37 11.58 3.50
C GLN A 207 18.82 11.28 3.07
N PRO A 208 19.82 11.45 3.95
CA PRO A 208 21.19 11.07 3.68
C PRO A 208 21.31 9.64 3.15
N GLY A 209 22.04 9.46 2.05
CA GLY A 209 22.20 8.19 1.34
C GLY A 209 21.35 8.09 0.05
N ALA A 210 20.38 8.99 -0.16
CA ALA A 210 19.61 9.03 -1.41
C ALA A 210 20.51 9.31 -2.62
N ASP A 211 20.33 8.54 -3.69
CA ASP A 211 21.02 8.76 -4.96
C ASP A 211 20.01 8.84 -6.12
N LEU A 212 19.19 7.82 -6.30
CA LEU A 212 18.23 7.71 -7.40
C LEU A 212 16.82 7.42 -6.91
N THR A 213 15.86 8.22 -7.36
CA THR A 213 14.43 7.93 -7.23
C THR A 213 13.85 7.51 -8.59
N VAL A 214 13.35 6.28 -8.68
CA VAL A 214 12.54 5.81 -9.81
C VAL A 214 11.10 6.23 -9.55
N ALA A 215 10.57 7.15 -10.34
CA ALA A 215 9.29 7.81 -10.07
C ALA A 215 8.29 7.62 -11.21
N ASN A 216 7.01 7.48 -10.85
CA ASN A 216 5.90 7.48 -11.80
C ASN A 216 5.83 8.79 -12.57
N GLY A 217 6.22 8.76 -13.85
CA GLY A 217 6.25 9.91 -14.76
C GLY A 217 4.89 10.38 -15.25
N ASP A 218 3.83 9.56 -15.12
CA ASP A 218 2.45 9.95 -15.47
C ASP A 218 1.74 10.74 -14.36
N SER A 219 2.37 10.90 -13.18
CA SER A 219 1.81 11.63 -12.06
C SER A 219 2.22 13.11 -12.11
N GLU A 220 1.29 13.99 -12.46
CA GLU A 220 1.50 15.45 -12.42
C GLU A 220 1.92 15.90 -11.01
N LEU A 221 1.26 15.39 -9.96
CA LEU A 221 1.58 15.71 -8.57
C LEU A 221 3.03 15.36 -8.18
N LEU A 222 3.59 14.27 -8.74
CA LEU A 222 5.00 13.94 -8.51
C LEU A 222 5.93 14.87 -9.29
N ARG A 223 5.57 15.21 -10.53
CA ARG A 223 6.37 16.15 -11.35
C ARG A 223 6.42 17.54 -10.74
N GLU A 224 5.29 18.06 -10.25
CA GLU A 224 5.22 19.33 -9.53
C GLU A 224 6.08 19.35 -8.26
N ARG A 225 6.32 18.17 -7.65
CA ARG A 225 7.08 18.01 -6.41
C ARG A 225 8.43 17.32 -6.62
N ALA A 226 8.98 17.41 -7.84
CA ALA A 226 10.26 16.78 -8.20
C ALA A 226 11.40 17.16 -7.22
N GLY A 227 11.39 18.39 -6.69
CA GLY A 227 12.38 18.83 -5.69
C GLY A 227 12.35 18.05 -4.35
N LEU A 228 11.36 17.21 -4.10
CA LEU A 228 11.27 16.32 -2.92
C LEU A 228 11.74 14.90 -3.21
N LEU A 229 12.08 14.56 -4.46
CA LEU A 229 12.40 13.20 -4.90
C LEU A 229 13.90 12.87 -4.85
N GLY A 230 14.71 13.71 -4.21
CA GLY A 230 16.15 13.49 -4.08
C GLY A 230 16.97 14.01 -5.28
N PRO A 231 18.26 13.66 -5.34
CA PRO A 231 19.21 14.32 -6.25
C PRO A 231 19.04 13.90 -7.72
N ARG A 232 18.69 12.66 -7.99
CA ARG A 232 18.48 12.13 -9.36
C ARG A 232 17.12 11.46 -9.45
N ILE A 233 16.42 11.67 -10.58
CA ILE A 233 15.09 11.10 -10.81
C ILE A 233 15.09 10.39 -12.16
N GLU A 234 14.67 9.14 -12.17
CA GLU A 234 14.29 8.41 -13.37
C GLU A 234 12.76 8.38 -13.46
N TRP A 235 12.22 9.07 -14.44
CA TRP A 235 10.79 9.12 -14.70
C TRP A 235 10.37 7.94 -15.55
N VAL A 236 9.47 7.11 -15.03
CA VAL A 236 8.91 5.95 -15.75
C VAL A 236 7.44 6.21 -16.04
N THR A 237 7.08 6.16 -17.32
CA THR A 237 5.69 6.31 -17.80
C THR A 237 5.12 4.99 -18.27
N GLU A 238 3.80 4.91 -18.39
CA GLU A 238 3.14 3.72 -18.97
C GLU A 238 3.51 3.53 -20.45
N GLY A 239 3.76 4.63 -21.15
CA GLY A 239 4.15 4.63 -22.56
C GLY A 239 5.61 4.28 -22.83
N ASP A 240 6.45 4.17 -21.80
CA ASP A 240 7.84 3.75 -21.99
C ASP A 240 7.89 2.28 -22.44
N GLU A 241 8.89 1.97 -23.26
CA GLU A 241 9.10 0.64 -23.79
C GLU A 241 7.83 0.05 -24.49
N PRO A 242 7.24 0.72 -25.50
CA PRO A 242 5.94 0.33 -26.06
C PRO A 242 5.93 -1.07 -26.68
N GLY A 243 7.10 -1.59 -27.07
CA GLY A 243 7.28 -2.94 -27.58
C GLY A 243 7.54 -4.02 -26.53
N ALA A 244 7.68 -3.68 -25.26
CA ALA A 244 7.95 -4.65 -24.21
C ALA A 244 6.74 -5.57 -23.96
N THR A 245 6.92 -6.87 -24.17
CA THR A 245 5.89 -7.91 -23.97
C THR A 245 5.98 -8.53 -22.58
N TRP A 246 7.14 -8.48 -21.95
CA TRP A 246 7.44 -9.12 -20.68
C TRP A 246 6.49 -8.77 -19.51
N PRO A 247 5.84 -7.56 -19.43
CA PRO A 247 4.87 -7.32 -18.37
C PRO A 247 3.55 -8.10 -18.53
N GLY A 248 3.21 -8.55 -19.74
CA GLY A 248 1.96 -9.25 -20.02
C GLY A 248 1.77 -10.53 -19.20
N PRO A 249 2.75 -11.44 -19.15
CA PRO A 249 2.69 -12.68 -18.37
C PRO A 249 2.54 -12.51 -16.85
N LEU A 250 2.76 -11.31 -16.28
CA LEU A 250 2.39 -11.03 -14.88
C LEU A 250 0.89 -11.21 -14.62
N GLY A 251 0.05 -11.19 -15.66
CA GLY A 251 -1.40 -11.35 -15.52
C GLY A 251 -2.10 -10.20 -14.79
N LEU A 252 -1.44 -9.05 -14.66
CA LEU A 252 -1.96 -7.87 -13.96
C LEU A 252 -2.65 -6.94 -14.95
N PRO A 253 -3.98 -6.74 -14.85
CA PRO A 253 -4.71 -5.87 -15.77
C PRO A 253 -4.44 -4.38 -15.49
N GLY A 254 -4.62 -3.55 -16.53
CA GLY A 254 -4.62 -2.10 -16.44
C GLY A 254 -3.26 -1.42 -16.64
N ARG A 255 -3.33 -0.20 -17.21
CA ARG A 255 -2.17 0.64 -17.53
C ARG A 255 -1.30 0.94 -16.31
N HIS A 256 -1.92 1.15 -15.15
CA HIS A 256 -1.21 1.38 -13.90
C HIS A 256 -0.34 0.19 -13.48
N ASN A 257 -0.76 -1.05 -13.74
CA ASN A 257 0.02 -2.25 -13.43
C ASN A 257 1.15 -2.46 -14.44
N ARG A 258 0.94 -2.13 -15.73
CA ARG A 258 2.04 -2.08 -16.69
C ARG A 258 3.13 -1.10 -16.22
N ARG A 259 2.75 0.11 -15.80
CA ARG A 259 3.71 1.08 -15.25
C ARG A 259 4.39 0.57 -13.98
N ASN A 260 3.67 -0.10 -13.05
CA ASN A 260 4.28 -0.70 -11.87
C ASN A 260 5.35 -1.74 -12.26
N ALA A 261 5.13 -2.51 -13.33
CA ALA A 261 6.10 -3.46 -13.85
C ALA A 261 7.33 -2.74 -14.45
N LEU A 262 7.14 -1.67 -15.22
CA LEU A 262 8.25 -0.88 -15.76
C LEU A 262 9.07 -0.20 -14.65
N ILE A 263 8.41 0.32 -13.60
CA ILE A 263 9.09 0.83 -12.40
C ILE A 263 9.91 -0.30 -11.75
N ALA A 264 9.35 -1.50 -11.63
CA ALA A 264 10.07 -2.64 -11.07
C ALA A 264 11.33 -2.98 -11.87
N ARG A 265 11.27 -2.97 -13.19
CA ARG A 265 12.44 -3.16 -14.07
C ARG A 265 13.52 -2.10 -13.87
N SER A 266 13.14 -0.83 -13.83
CA SER A 266 14.05 0.29 -13.58
C SER A 266 14.70 0.16 -12.20
N VAL A 267 13.94 -0.25 -11.19
CA VAL A 267 14.46 -0.54 -9.84
C VAL A 267 15.49 -1.66 -9.86
N LEU A 268 15.25 -2.76 -10.60
CA LEU A 268 16.24 -3.86 -10.70
C LEU A 268 17.56 -3.39 -11.29
N ARG A 269 17.53 -2.56 -12.33
CA ARG A 269 18.73 -1.97 -12.95
C ARG A 269 19.47 -1.06 -11.96
N ALA A 270 18.72 -0.19 -11.28
CA ALA A 270 19.25 0.74 -10.29
C ALA A 270 19.88 0.00 -9.10
N LEU A 271 19.17 -1.02 -8.58
CA LEU A 271 19.63 -1.85 -7.46
C LEU A 271 20.89 -2.65 -7.85
N GLY A 272 20.92 -3.18 -9.07
CA GLY A 272 22.13 -3.83 -9.60
C GLY A 272 23.32 -2.87 -9.71
N THR A 273 23.06 -1.60 -10.05
CA THR A 273 24.12 -0.56 -10.08
C THR A 273 24.60 -0.23 -8.66
N ALA A 274 23.69 0.01 -7.72
CA ALA A 274 24.02 0.35 -6.34
C ALA A 274 24.82 -0.78 -5.65
N ALA A 275 24.39 -2.04 -5.83
CA ALA A 275 25.03 -3.21 -5.26
C ALA A 275 26.29 -3.69 -6.03
N GLY A 276 26.69 -2.99 -7.11
CA GLY A 276 27.81 -3.43 -7.95
C GLY A 276 27.60 -4.81 -8.58
N ASN A 277 26.35 -5.14 -8.95
CA ASN A 277 25.97 -6.44 -9.53
C ASN A 277 25.65 -6.31 -11.03
N PRO A 278 26.66 -6.44 -11.93
CA PRO A 278 26.45 -6.31 -13.37
C PRO A 278 25.57 -7.42 -13.96
N ASN A 279 25.50 -8.58 -13.28
CA ASN A 279 24.63 -9.67 -13.73
C ASN A 279 23.16 -9.30 -13.58
N LEU A 280 22.77 -8.69 -12.44
CA LEU A 280 21.41 -8.21 -12.26
C LEU A 280 21.04 -7.14 -13.29
N ILE A 281 21.96 -6.21 -13.60
CA ILE A 281 21.73 -5.17 -14.63
C ILE A 281 21.46 -5.83 -15.99
N ARG A 282 22.28 -6.80 -16.39
CA ARG A 282 22.11 -7.53 -17.65
C ARG A 282 20.79 -8.30 -17.70
N GLN A 283 20.46 -9.04 -16.63
CA GLN A 283 19.23 -9.80 -16.52
C GLN A 283 17.99 -8.91 -16.57
N ALA A 284 18.01 -7.75 -15.90
CA ALA A 284 16.95 -6.77 -15.95
C ALA A 284 16.81 -6.11 -17.35
N GLY A 285 17.82 -6.21 -18.19
CA GLY A 285 17.80 -5.77 -19.60
C GLY A 285 17.28 -6.82 -20.58
N ASP A 286 17.13 -8.07 -20.17
CA ASP A 286 16.77 -9.21 -21.02
C ASP A 286 15.24 -9.47 -20.95
N ASP A 287 14.53 -9.04 -22.01
CA ASP A 287 13.06 -9.16 -22.10
C ASP A 287 12.60 -10.62 -22.08
N GLU A 288 13.31 -11.52 -22.78
CA GLU A 288 12.92 -12.92 -22.83
C GLU A 288 13.07 -13.59 -21.46
N GLN A 289 14.13 -13.24 -20.72
CA GLN A 289 14.34 -13.73 -19.37
C GLN A 289 13.27 -13.20 -18.41
N LEU A 290 12.96 -11.90 -18.48
CA LEU A 290 11.91 -11.28 -17.65
C LEU A 290 10.52 -11.88 -17.98
N GLU A 291 10.21 -12.14 -19.25
CA GLU A 291 8.94 -12.74 -19.68
C GLU A 291 8.76 -14.14 -19.10
N ARG A 292 9.81 -14.97 -19.14
CA ARG A 292 9.77 -16.33 -18.52
C ARG A 292 9.55 -16.26 -17.02
N VAL A 293 10.22 -15.33 -16.34
CA VAL A 293 10.05 -15.17 -14.89
C VAL A 293 8.66 -14.61 -14.57
N ALA A 294 8.20 -13.61 -15.31
CA ALA A 294 6.90 -12.97 -15.11
C ALA A 294 5.73 -13.94 -15.19
N ALA A 295 5.82 -14.99 -16.03
CA ALA A 295 4.79 -16.00 -16.20
C ALA A 295 4.46 -16.80 -14.91
N GLY A 296 5.37 -16.84 -13.95
CA GLY A 296 5.17 -17.47 -12.64
C GLY A 296 4.59 -16.55 -11.56
N PHE A 297 4.30 -15.29 -11.89
CA PHE A 297 3.81 -14.33 -10.91
C PHE A 297 2.39 -14.66 -10.44
N SER A 298 2.18 -14.60 -9.12
CA SER A 298 0.86 -14.71 -8.52
C SER A 298 0.43 -13.34 -8.01
N PRO A 299 -0.66 -12.76 -8.56
CA PRO A 299 -1.18 -11.48 -8.09
C PRO A 299 -1.48 -11.49 -6.59
N LEU A 300 -1.26 -10.36 -5.93
CA LEU A 300 -1.60 -10.21 -4.52
C LEU A 300 -3.11 -10.28 -4.33
N PRO A 301 -3.61 -10.99 -3.31
CA PRO A 301 -5.04 -11.07 -3.02
C PRO A 301 -5.68 -9.69 -2.88
N SER A 302 -6.93 -9.59 -3.26
CA SER A 302 -7.77 -8.38 -3.13
C SER A 302 -7.23 -7.13 -3.84
N ARG A 303 -6.50 -7.33 -4.95
CA ARG A 303 -5.95 -6.28 -5.82
C ARG A 303 -6.21 -6.60 -7.29
N LEU A 304 -7.41 -6.33 -7.75
CA LEU A 304 -7.89 -6.68 -9.11
C LEU A 304 -7.70 -8.18 -9.43
N THR A 305 -7.88 -9.03 -8.44
CA THR A 305 -7.67 -10.47 -8.57
C THR A 305 -8.92 -11.11 -9.14
N THR A 306 -8.82 -11.83 -10.25
CA THR A 306 -9.90 -12.69 -10.73
C THR A 306 -10.07 -13.86 -9.76
N VAL A 307 -11.23 -13.95 -9.11
CA VAL A 307 -11.55 -15.00 -8.13
C VAL A 307 -12.36 -16.16 -8.72
N GLY A 308 -12.91 -15.96 -9.91
CA GLY A 308 -13.62 -17.02 -10.64
C GLY A 308 -14.32 -16.51 -11.89
N VAL A 309 -14.84 -17.49 -12.67
CA VAL A 309 -15.69 -17.25 -13.83
C VAL A 309 -16.89 -18.18 -13.75
N ILE A 310 -18.12 -17.65 -13.85
CA ILE A 310 -19.37 -18.41 -13.85
C ILE A 310 -20.20 -17.94 -15.05
N ASP A 311 -20.64 -18.85 -15.90
CA ASP A 311 -21.45 -18.57 -17.10
C ASP A 311 -20.84 -17.46 -18.00
N GLY A 312 -19.50 -17.44 -18.10
CA GLY A 312 -18.76 -16.43 -18.86
C GLY A 312 -18.62 -15.06 -18.17
N VAL A 313 -19.21 -14.86 -16.99
CA VAL A 313 -19.04 -13.67 -16.15
C VAL A 313 -17.79 -13.81 -15.29
N THR A 314 -16.89 -12.83 -15.40
CA THR A 314 -15.65 -12.77 -14.60
C THR A 314 -15.90 -12.07 -13.28
N PHE A 315 -15.47 -12.66 -12.16
CA PHE A 315 -15.53 -12.05 -10.83
C PHE A 315 -14.16 -11.54 -10.42
N VAL A 316 -14.11 -10.25 -10.06
CA VAL A 316 -12.87 -9.53 -9.72
C VAL A 316 -12.97 -9.00 -8.30
N ASP A 317 -12.04 -9.42 -7.44
CA ASP A 317 -11.88 -8.92 -6.08
C ASP A 317 -10.81 -7.82 -6.03
N ASP A 318 -11.23 -6.63 -5.62
CA ASP A 318 -10.40 -5.46 -5.39
C ASP A 318 -10.73 -4.83 -4.02
N SER A 319 -10.96 -5.68 -3.03
CA SER A 319 -11.40 -5.29 -1.67
C SER A 319 -10.48 -4.31 -0.96
N LEU A 320 -9.21 -4.19 -1.37
CA LEU A 320 -8.25 -3.22 -0.83
C LEU A 320 -8.43 -1.80 -1.38
N SER A 321 -9.32 -1.57 -2.34
CA SER A 321 -9.67 -0.25 -2.84
C SER A 321 -10.61 0.47 -1.89
N THR A 322 -10.04 1.13 -0.88
CA THR A 322 -10.77 1.81 0.20
C THR A 322 -10.98 3.30 -0.05
N ASN A 323 -10.78 3.75 -1.31
CA ASN A 323 -10.95 5.13 -1.74
C ASN A 323 -11.37 5.17 -3.22
N VAL A 324 -11.85 6.31 -3.67
CA VAL A 324 -12.39 6.54 -5.03
C VAL A 324 -11.36 6.28 -6.12
N LEU A 325 -10.16 6.83 -6.02
CA LEU A 325 -9.14 6.74 -7.09
C LEU A 325 -8.71 5.29 -7.43
N PRO A 326 -8.49 4.39 -6.47
CA PRO A 326 -8.24 2.98 -6.79
C PRO A 326 -9.40 2.33 -7.52
N THR A 327 -10.63 2.62 -7.12
CA THR A 327 -11.83 2.06 -7.77
C THR A 327 -11.97 2.54 -9.22
N LEU A 328 -11.65 3.80 -9.51
CA LEU A 328 -11.58 4.31 -10.87
C LEU A 328 -10.49 3.60 -11.68
N ALA A 329 -9.29 3.45 -11.12
CA ALA A 329 -8.21 2.72 -11.77
C ALA A 329 -8.56 1.24 -12.02
N ALA A 330 -9.36 0.64 -11.12
CA ALA A 330 -9.89 -0.72 -11.31
C ALA A 330 -10.86 -0.79 -12.50
N LEU A 331 -11.75 0.18 -12.66
CA LEU A 331 -12.65 0.27 -13.80
C LEU A 331 -11.87 0.48 -15.13
N ASP A 332 -10.84 1.32 -15.12
CA ASP A 332 -10.00 1.59 -16.29
C ASP A 332 -9.18 0.38 -16.73
N ALA A 333 -8.99 -0.60 -15.87
CA ALA A 333 -8.35 -1.86 -16.23
C ALA A 333 -9.18 -2.72 -17.19
N PHE A 334 -10.48 -2.41 -17.37
CA PHE A 334 -11.42 -3.15 -18.20
C PHE A 334 -12.15 -2.23 -19.20
N PRO A 335 -11.40 -1.61 -20.15
CA PRO A 335 -11.98 -0.73 -21.14
C PRO A 335 -12.93 -1.52 -22.05
N GLY A 336 -14.03 -0.89 -22.46
CA GLY A 336 -15.03 -1.50 -23.35
C GLY A 336 -15.80 -2.71 -22.76
N ARG A 337 -15.50 -3.11 -21.51
CA ARG A 337 -16.17 -4.23 -20.84
C ARG A 337 -17.36 -3.74 -20.02
N ARG A 338 -18.44 -4.48 -20.07
CA ARG A 338 -19.61 -4.32 -19.20
C ARG A 338 -19.22 -4.67 -17.76
N VAL A 339 -19.40 -3.75 -16.79
CA VAL A 339 -18.99 -3.93 -15.39
C VAL A 339 -20.17 -3.68 -14.45
N ALA A 340 -20.50 -4.66 -13.61
CA ALA A 340 -21.30 -4.47 -12.42
C ALA A 340 -20.36 -4.18 -11.26
N LEU A 341 -20.33 -2.93 -10.80
CA LEU A 341 -19.43 -2.42 -9.77
C LEU A 341 -20.12 -2.43 -8.41
N ILE A 342 -19.59 -3.17 -7.45
CA ILE A 342 -20.04 -3.21 -6.06
C ILE A 342 -19.18 -2.25 -5.25
N VAL A 343 -19.81 -1.22 -4.64
CA VAL A 343 -19.16 -0.16 -3.86
C VAL A 343 -19.83 0.00 -2.51
N GLY A 344 -19.09 0.56 -1.54
CA GLY A 344 -19.62 0.86 -0.20
C GLY A 344 -18.93 0.09 0.92
N GLY A 345 -19.19 0.51 2.13
CA GLY A 345 -18.62 0.06 3.41
C GLY A 345 -18.59 1.23 4.38
N GLN A 346 -17.70 1.19 5.39
CA GLN A 346 -17.63 2.20 6.43
C GLN A 346 -17.54 3.61 5.87
N ASP A 347 -18.47 4.48 6.25
CA ASP A 347 -18.44 5.89 5.84
C ASP A 347 -17.36 6.66 6.60
N ARG A 348 -16.48 7.33 5.85
CA ARG A 348 -15.42 8.21 6.37
C ARG A 348 -15.50 9.63 5.84
N GLY A 349 -16.67 10.04 5.36
CA GLY A 349 -16.87 11.38 4.82
C GLY A 349 -16.17 11.64 3.48
N ILE A 350 -15.85 10.60 2.71
CA ILE A 350 -15.19 10.71 1.40
C ILE A 350 -16.13 11.42 0.42
N ASP A 351 -15.59 12.27 -0.44
CA ASP A 351 -16.32 12.82 -1.58
C ASP A 351 -16.41 11.78 -2.70
N TYR A 352 -17.62 11.33 -3.04
CA TYR A 352 -17.88 10.34 -4.07
C TYR A 352 -18.23 10.93 -5.45
N ARG A 353 -18.31 12.25 -5.59
CA ARG A 353 -18.55 12.89 -6.90
C ARG A 353 -17.53 12.51 -7.96
N PRO A 354 -16.20 12.45 -7.66
CA PRO A 354 -15.24 12.00 -8.66
C PRO A 354 -15.45 10.54 -9.10
N LEU A 355 -16.02 9.67 -8.24
CA LEU A 355 -16.38 8.31 -8.64
C LEU A 355 -17.54 8.33 -9.64
N ALA A 356 -18.58 9.10 -9.35
CA ALA A 356 -19.73 9.24 -10.23
C ALA A 356 -19.29 9.82 -11.59
N ASP A 357 -18.55 10.93 -11.59
CA ASP A 357 -18.03 11.56 -12.80
C ASP A 357 -17.21 10.58 -13.66
N GLY A 358 -16.30 9.83 -13.04
CA GLY A 358 -15.48 8.84 -13.73
C GLY A 358 -16.29 7.69 -14.32
N VAL A 359 -17.32 7.21 -13.62
CA VAL A 359 -18.22 6.17 -14.14
C VAL A 359 -19.04 6.68 -15.33
N PHE A 360 -19.56 7.91 -15.27
CA PHE A 360 -20.31 8.51 -16.38
C PHE A 360 -19.48 8.82 -17.63
N THR A 361 -18.15 8.86 -17.51
CA THR A 361 -17.25 9.04 -18.68
C THR A 361 -16.87 7.73 -19.37
N ARG A 362 -17.29 6.58 -18.84
CA ARG A 362 -16.99 5.28 -19.46
C ARG A 362 -17.79 5.06 -20.74
N ASP A 363 -17.13 4.51 -21.75
CA ASP A 363 -17.77 4.11 -23.01
C ASP A 363 -18.52 2.76 -22.92
N ALA A 364 -18.41 2.06 -21.80
CA ALA A 364 -19.01 0.75 -21.59
C ALA A 364 -20.07 0.79 -20.48
N PRO A 365 -21.15 -0.03 -20.61
CA PRO A 365 -22.21 -0.07 -19.61
C PRO A 365 -21.68 -0.39 -18.22
N THR A 366 -22.08 0.40 -17.23
CA THR A 366 -21.72 0.20 -15.83
C THR A 366 -22.98 0.18 -14.97
N PHE A 367 -23.10 -0.84 -14.13
CA PHE A 367 -24.14 -0.96 -13.13
C PHE A 367 -23.53 -0.85 -11.74
N VAL A 368 -23.92 0.14 -10.98
CA VAL A 368 -23.39 0.42 -9.64
C VAL A 368 -24.34 -0.16 -8.59
N LEU A 369 -23.81 -0.99 -7.71
CA LEU A 369 -24.52 -1.58 -6.58
C LEU A 369 -23.87 -1.06 -5.30
N THR A 370 -24.64 -0.39 -4.45
CA THR A 370 -24.12 0.23 -3.24
C THR A 370 -24.42 -0.63 -2.02
N LEU A 371 -23.44 -0.75 -1.12
CA LEU A 371 -23.55 -1.45 0.15
C LEU A 371 -23.90 -0.45 1.28
N PRO A 372 -24.43 -0.92 2.42
CA PRO A 372 -24.77 -0.07 3.56
C PRO A 372 -23.64 0.86 4.04
N ASP A 373 -23.99 1.78 4.92
CA ASP A 373 -23.19 2.86 5.51
C ASP A 373 -22.89 3.99 4.49
N SER A 374 -21.83 3.85 3.68
CA SER A 374 -21.51 4.86 2.66
C SER A 374 -22.38 4.80 1.41
N GLY A 375 -23.16 3.73 1.21
CA GLY A 375 -24.03 3.53 0.04
C GLY A 375 -24.98 4.69 -0.26
N PRO A 376 -25.74 5.22 0.71
CA PRO A 376 -26.64 6.36 0.48
C PRO A 376 -25.92 7.58 -0.08
N ARG A 377 -24.73 7.91 0.44
CA ARG A 377 -23.93 9.05 -0.05
C ARG A 377 -23.36 8.80 -1.44
N ILE A 378 -22.99 7.55 -1.74
CA ILE A 378 -22.56 7.17 -3.09
C ILE A 378 -23.73 7.33 -4.05
N THR A 379 -24.90 6.78 -3.73
CA THR A 379 -26.11 6.91 -4.55
C THR A 379 -26.47 8.38 -4.80
N GLU A 380 -26.42 9.22 -3.77
CA GLU A 380 -26.67 10.65 -3.89
C GLU A 380 -25.70 11.33 -4.87
N ALA A 381 -24.40 11.04 -4.77
CA ALA A 381 -23.39 11.59 -5.67
C ALA A 381 -23.66 11.21 -7.14
N PHE A 382 -24.09 9.97 -7.42
CA PHE A 382 -24.48 9.55 -8.76
C PHE A 382 -25.73 10.27 -9.26
N LEU A 383 -26.74 10.44 -8.43
CA LEU A 383 -27.98 11.17 -8.79
C LEU A 383 -27.71 12.66 -9.03
N GLU A 384 -26.80 13.28 -8.29
CA GLU A 384 -26.38 14.67 -8.51
C GLU A 384 -25.63 14.84 -9.83
N THR A 385 -24.68 13.94 -10.11
CA THR A 385 -23.92 13.94 -11.36
C THR A 385 -24.84 13.70 -12.55
N GLU A 386 -25.82 12.79 -12.46
CA GLU A 386 -26.80 12.54 -13.52
C GLU A 386 -27.64 13.77 -13.80
N ARG A 387 -28.13 14.47 -12.76
CA ARG A 387 -28.93 15.72 -12.90
C ARG A 387 -28.13 16.86 -13.51
N SER A 388 -26.83 16.91 -13.28
CA SER A 388 -25.93 17.95 -13.79
C SER A 388 -25.39 17.63 -15.19
N ALA A 389 -25.58 16.40 -15.68
CA ALA A 389 -25.05 15.94 -16.95
C ALA A 389 -25.86 16.51 -18.14
N ALA A 390 -25.17 16.99 -19.18
CA ALA A 390 -25.78 17.35 -20.45
C ALA A 390 -26.41 16.11 -21.11
N ALA A 391 -27.57 16.32 -21.79
CA ALA A 391 -28.27 15.25 -22.49
C ALA A 391 -27.33 14.52 -23.47
N GLY A 392 -27.18 13.20 -23.32
CA GLY A 392 -26.38 12.33 -24.20
C GLY A 392 -25.34 11.46 -23.53
N ARG A 393 -25.18 11.51 -22.20
CA ARG A 393 -24.29 10.58 -21.48
C ARG A 393 -24.93 9.19 -21.34
N ALA A 394 -24.07 8.17 -21.21
CA ALA A 394 -24.51 6.79 -20.95
C ALA A 394 -25.34 6.73 -19.67
N SER A 395 -26.48 6.04 -19.71
CA SER A 395 -27.31 5.79 -18.52
C SER A 395 -26.57 4.85 -17.58
N VAL A 396 -26.23 5.34 -16.40
CA VAL A 396 -25.65 4.55 -15.30
C VAL A 396 -26.76 4.15 -14.35
N ALA A 397 -27.03 2.85 -14.24
CA ALA A 397 -27.98 2.36 -13.26
C ALA A 397 -27.29 2.23 -11.88
N VAL A 398 -27.94 2.79 -10.84
CA VAL A 398 -27.49 2.65 -9.45
C VAL A 398 -28.57 1.94 -8.65
N ARG A 399 -28.22 1.02 -7.78
CA ARG A 399 -29.14 0.27 -6.90
C ARG A 399 -28.51 0.04 -5.53
N ASP A 400 -29.26 0.37 -4.50
CA ASP A 400 -28.92 0.04 -3.13
C ASP A 400 -29.17 -1.46 -2.87
N CYS A 401 -28.25 -2.08 -2.15
CA CYS A 401 -28.32 -3.48 -1.73
C CYS A 401 -28.20 -3.57 -0.21
N PRO A 402 -28.99 -4.44 0.45
CA PRO A 402 -28.93 -4.58 1.90
C PRO A 402 -27.64 -5.25 2.39
N ASP A 403 -27.03 -6.07 1.56
CA ASP A 403 -25.85 -6.87 1.87
C ASP A 403 -25.05 -7.22 0.61
N LEU A 404 -23.88 -7.82 0.81
CA LEU A 404 -22.97 -8.22 -0.27
C LEU A 404 -23.55 -9.37 -1.11
N ASP A 405 -24.25 -10.32 -0.51
CA ASP A 405 -24.81 -11.48 -1.21
C ASP A 405 -25.87 -11.02 -2.23
N SER A 406 -26.77 -10.14 -1.81
CA SER A 406 -27.78 -9.51 -2.68
C SER A 406 -27.14 -8.70 -3.80
N ALA A 407 -26.06 -7.96 -3.51
CA ALA A 407 -25.31 -7.20 -4.50
C ALA A 407 -24.66 -8.14 -5.55
N VAL A 408 -24.02 -9.21 -5.12
CA VAL A 408 -23.39 -10.20 -6.01
C VAL A 408 -24.42 -10.88 -6.91
N ALA A 409 -25.55 -11.32 -6.36
CA ALA A 409 -26.62 -11.95 -7.17
C ALA A 409 -27.17 -11.02 -8.24
N ARG A 410 -27.45 -9.75 -7.90
CA ARG A 410 -27.93 -8.72 -8.85
C ARG A 410 -26.86 -8.38 -9.89
N ALA A 411 -25.62 -8.21 -9.45
CA ALA A 411 -24.48 -7.95 -10.31
C ALA A 411 -24.31 -9.05 -11.37
N PHE A 412 -24.37 -10.31 -10.96
CA PHE A 412 -24.26 -11.46 -11.83
C PHE A 412 -25.39 -11.53 -12.86
N ALA A 413 -26.64 -11.36 -12.40
CA ALA A 413 -27.80 -11.36 -13.30
C ALA A 413 -27.67 -10.30 -14.41
N TRP A 414 -27.18 -9.10 -14.06
CA TRP A 414 -26.98 -8.01 -15.01
C TRP A 414 -25.73 -8.21 -15.89
N ALA A 415 -24.64 -8.77 -15.36
CA ALA A 415 -23.37 -8.90 -16.08
C ALA A 415 -23.38 -9.98 -17.17
N ARG A 416 -24.33 -10.95 -17.11
CA ARG A 416 -24.44 -11.99 -18.15
C ARG A 416 -24.70 -11.40 -19.54
N PRO A 417 -24.16 -12.03 -20.63
CA PRO A 417 -23.43 -13.32 -20.59
C PRO A 417 -21.90 -13.20 -20.44
N GLN A 418 -21.25 -12.07 -20.53
CA GLN A 418 -19.80 -11.94 -20.61
C GLN A 418 -19.26 -10.68 -19.93
N GLY A 419 -19.97 -10.16 -18.94
CA GLY A 419 -19.56 -9.00 -18.19
C GLY A 419 -18.58 -9.33 -17.05
N ILE A 420 -18.39 -8.33 -16.22
CA ILE A 420 -17.54 -8.41 -15.03
C ILE A 420 -18.39 -8.04 -13.82
N VAL A 421 -18.28 -8.82 -12.75
CA VAL A 421 -18.72 -8.46 -11.40
C VAL A 421 -17.48 -8.06 -10.61
N MET A 422 -17.40 -6.79 -10.23
CA MET A 422 -16.23 -6.23 -9.56
C MET A 422 -16.60 -5.73 -8.17
N LEU A 423 -15.93 -6.26 -7.15
CA LEU A 423 -15.94 -5.69 -5.81
C LEU A 423 -14.75 -4.74 -5.66
N SER A 424 -15.00 -3.42 -5.84
CA SER A 424 -14.00 -2.36 -5.63
C SER A 424 -14.65 -1.25 -4.80
N PRO A 425 -14.62 -1.38 -3.47
CA PRO A 425 -15.60 -0.78 -2.58
C PRO A 425 -15.53 0.74 -2.45
N ALA A 426 -14.42 1.39 -2.77
CA ALA A 426 -14.17 2.81 -2.51
C ALA A 426 -14.33 3.21 -1.03
N ALA A 427 -14.47 2.24 -0.12
CA ALA A 427 -14.69 2.41 1.31
C ALA A 427 -14.05 1.26 2.11
N PRO A 428 -13.64 1.50 3.38
CA PRO A 428 -13.14 0.44 4.25
C PRO A 428 -14.20 -0.62 4.57
N SER A 429 -13.74 -1.79 4.99
CA SER A 429 -14.61 -2.95 5.28
C SER A 429 -15.20 -2.96 6.69
N PHE A 430 -14.68 -2.15 7.61
CA PHE A 430 -15.07 -2.17 9.02
C PHE A 430 -16.55 -1.87 9.24
N GLY A 431 -17.13 -2.47 10.27
CA GLY A 431 -18.54 -2.35 10.61
C GLY A 431 -19.35 -3.59 10.20
N HIS A 432 -19.17 -4.11 8.99
CA HIS A 432 -19.84 -5.31 8.49
C HIS A 432 -18.90 -6.51 8.33
N PHE A 433 -17.60 -6.27 8.23
CA PHE A 433 -16.56 -7.29 8.07
C PHE A 433 -15.42 -7.03 9.05
N LEU A 434 -14.71 -8.09 9.46
CA LEU A 434 -13.56 -7.98 10.35
C LEU A 434 -12.44 -7.14 9.70
N ASP A 435 -12.17 -7.40 8.44
CA ASP A 435 -11.20 -6.68 7.62
C ASP A 435 -11.52 -6.85 6.11
N TYR A 436 -10.64 -6.34 5.24
CA TYR A 436 -10.81 -6.48 3.79
C TYR A 436 -10.67 -7.94 3.32
N LYS A 437 -9.96 -8.81 4.03
CA LYS A 437 -9.81 -10.23 3.68
C LYS A 437 -11.10 -10.99 3.94
N ASP A 438 -11.75 -10.66 5.06
CA ASP A 438 -13.05 -11.20 5.40
C ASP A 438 -14.10 -10.78 4.37
N ARG A 439 -14.12 -9.50 3.94
CA ARG A 439 -14.98 -9.03 2.85
C ARG A 439 -14.71 -9.77 1.53
N ALA A 440 -13.44 -9.99 1.17
CA ALA A 440 -13.05 -10.74 -0.02
C ALA A 440 -13.48 -12.22 0.05
N ALA A 441 -13.38 -12.83 1.23
CA ALA A 441 -13.84 -14.21 1.46
C ALA A 441 -15.36 -14.32 1.29
N HIS A 442 -16.15 -13.39 1.82
CA HIS A 442 -17.60 -13.32 1.63
C HIS A 442 -17.97 -13.12 0.16
N PHE A 443 -17.29 -12.22 -0.55
CA PHE A 443 -17.50 -12.04 -1.99
C PHE A 443 -17.27 -13.32 -2.79
N THR A 444 -16.20 -14.05 -2.46
CA THR A 444 -15.88 -15.33 -3.11
C THR A 444 -16.91 -16.42 -2.76
N ALA A 445 -17.39 -16.44 -1.52
CA ALA A 445 -18.43 -17.36 -1.08
C ALA A 445 -19.78 -17.07 -1.78
N ALA A 446 -20.18 -15.79 -1.87
CA ALA A 446 -21.38 -15.36 -2.58
C ALA A 446 -21.31 -15.72 -4.07
N MET A 447 -20.14 -15.54 -4.71
CA MET A 447 -19.92 -15.99 -6.09
C MET A 447 -20.14 -17.50 -6.22
N ARG A 448 -19.53 -18.32 -5.35
CA ARG A 448 -19.66 -19.78 -5.41
C ARG A 448 -21.11 -20.26 -5.24
N ALA A 449 -21.90 -19.54 -4.44
CA ALA A 449 -23.31 -19.86 -4.23
C ALA A 449 -24.19 -19.62 -5.47
N LEU A 450 -23.69 -18.92 -6.52
CA LEU A 450 -24.40 -18.73 -7.78
C LEU A 450 -24.28 -19.93 -8.74
N SER A 451 -23.32 -20.83 -8.52
CA SER A 451 -23.20 -22.04 -9.33
C SER A 451 -24.30 -23.03 -8.90
N PRO A 452 -25.12 -23.56 -9.81
CA PRO A 452 -25.95 -24.72 -9.49
C PRO A 452 -25.02 -25.89 -9.12
N ASN A 453 -25.29 -26.55 -7.98
CA ASN A 453 -24.63 -27.81 -7.58
C ASN A 453 -24.77 -28.88 -8.65
#